data_4244f82645c0a03d33d89fb67b7c970d
#
_entry.id   4244f82645c0a03d33d89fb67b7c970d
#
_cell.length_a   1.000
_cell.length_b   1.000
_cell.length_c   1.000
_cell.angle_alpha   90.00
_cell.angle_beta   90.00
_cell.angle_gamma   90.00
#
_symmetry.space_group_name_H-M   'P 1'
#
loop_
_entity.id
_entity.type
_entity.pdbx_description
1 polymer ?
#
loop_
_entity_poly.entity_id
_entity_poly.type
_entity_poly.pdbx_seq_one_letter_code
_entity_poly.pdbx_strand_id
1 'polypeptide(L)'
;MHISFSIVVVGHDCNPTILSPDFLLYQKIVLPEWQWELGSPIMTTPAIAIVTYTNGVSIRVEPKRFQVEEVSKEIWPPDSHIIHVARRYIEVLPHVRYTAVGINFRSFIEHHEAEIYVRKKFLKEGAWINDSPPLHTIAIKLIYPLSNGRLSITVDPGRLQEGDKVGEQEKSGIIINANFHRDCQGYPAHEQVITYLQNVKEDWKEYNTIISRIFGVNDDS
;
A
#
# COMPACT_ATOMS: atom_id res chain seq x y z
N MET A 1 4.69 1.05 -13.95
CA MET A 1 5.62 0.37 -12.99
C MET A 1 5.02 0.37 -11.61
N HIS A 2 4.96 -0.78 -10.97
CA HIS A 2 4.53 -0.92 -9.57
C HIS A 2 5.67 -0.49 -8.64
N ILE A 3 5.36 0.23 -7.52
CA ILE A 3 6.38 0.75 -6.60
C ILE A 3 6.32 0.07 -5.25
N SER A 4 5.12 -0.11 -4.70
CA SER A 4 4.93 -0.81 -3.43
C SER A 4 3.56 -1.46 -3.32
N PHE A 5 3.52 -2.47 -2.47
CA PHE A 5 2.32 -3.14 -2.03
C PHE A 5 2.30 -3.17 -0.52
N SER A 6 1.19 -2.79 0.11
CA SER A 6 1.09 -2.84 1.56
C SER A 6 -0.28 -3.28 2.05
N ILE A 7 -0.28 -3.92 3.21
CA ILE A 7 -1.45 -4.34 3.95
C ILE A 7 -1.42 -3.63 5.31
N VAL A 8 -2.48 -2.92 5.61
CA VAL A 8 -2.67 -2.19 6.87
C VAL A 8 -3.90 -2.75 7.57
N VAL A 9 -3.74 -3.23 8.79
CA VAL A 9 -4.85 -3.69 9.62
C VAL A 9 -5.00 -2.75 10.81
N VAL A 10 -6.16 -2.12 10.91
CA VAL A 10 -6.51 -1.23 12.01
C VAL A 10 -7.13 -2.05 13.14
N GLY A 11 -6.70 -1.80 14.36
CA GLY A 11 -7.22 -2.49 15.53
C GLY A 11 -7.01 -1.67 16.80
N HIS A 12 -7.70 -2.04 17.86
CA HIS A 12 -7.47 -1.50 19.18
C HIS A 12 -6.53 -2.41 19.97
N ASP A 13 -5.63 -1.80 20.72
CA ASP A 13 -4.74 -2.49 21.66
C ASP A 13 -3.72 -3.43 20.96
N CYS A 14 -3.30 -3.08 19.73
CA CYS A 14 -2.11 -3.71 19.14
C CYS A 14 -0.90 -3.41 20.03
N ASN A 15 -0.12 -4.46 20.34
CA ASN A 15 1.04 -4.31 21.22
C ASN A 15 2.35 -4.27 20.43
N PRO A 16 2.97 -3.07 20.26
CA PRO A 16 4.25 -2.97 19.54
C PRO A 16 5.39 -3.76 20.21
N THR A 17 5.38 -3.89 21.54
CA THR A 17 6.51 -4.48 22.27
C THR A 17 6.73 -5.97 22.03
N ILE A 18 5.76 -6.67 21.42
CA ILE A 18 5.92 -8.09 21.06
C ILE A 18 6.63 -8.26 19.71
N LEU A 19 6.66 -7.21 18.87
CA LEU A 19 7.25 -7.32 17.54
C LEU A 19 8.79 -7.37 17.67
N SER A 20 9.35 -8.51 17.31
CA SER A 20 10.78 -8.75 17.19
C SER A 20 11.05 -9.75 16.08
N PRO A 21 12.28 -9.85 15.55
CA PRO A 21 12.65 -10.88 14.60
C PRO A 21 12.36 -12.30 15.11
N ASP A 22 12.64 -12.57 16.40
CA ASP A 22 12.41 -13.85 17.02
C ASP A 22 10.90 -14.19 17.08
N PHE A 23 10.05 -13.22 17.48
CA PHE A 23 8.60 -13.41 17.49
C PHE A 23 8.10 -13.77 16.07
N LEU A 24 8.58 -13.07 15.05
CA LEU A 24 8.17 -13.32 13.67
C LEU A 24 8.55 -14.73 13.19
N LEU A 25 9.73 -15.20 13.54
CA LEU A 25 10.20 -16.54 13.21
C LEU A 25 9.49 -17.65 14.02
N TYR A 26 9.43 -17.50 15.36
CA TYR A 26 8.80 -18.52 16.22
C TYR A 26 7.32 -18.72 15.95
N GLN A 27 6.62 -17.64 15.64
CA GLN A 27 5.20 -17.69 15.28
C GLN A 27 4.95 -18.04 13.81
N LYS A 28 6.00 -18.31 13.04
CA LYS A 28 5.93 -18.60 11.59
C LYS A 28 5.21 -17.51 10.80
N ILE A 29 5.35 -16.26 11.24
CA ILE A 29 4.86 -15.07 10.51
C ILE A 29 5.79 -14.82 9.35
N VAL A 30 7.10 -14.92 9.56
CA VAL A 30 8.12 -15.01 8.52
C VAL A 30 8.66 -16.45 8.55
N LEU A 31 8.67 -17.11 7.41
CA LEU A 31 9.07 -18.51 7.32
C LEU A 31 10.60 -18.61 7.12
N PRO A 32 11.29 -19.51 7.84
CA PRO A 32 12.74 -19.70 7.73
C PRO A 32 13.21 -20.03 6.32
N GLU A 33 12.39 -20.75 5.55
CA GLU A 33 12.68 -21.13 4.17
C GLU A 33 12.73 -19.96 3.20
N TRP A 34 12.21 -18.79 3.55
CA TRP A 34 12.34 -17.58 2.74
C TRP A 34 13.74 -16.96 2.83
N GLN A 35 14.52 -17.30 3.84
CA GLN A 35 15.89 -16.83 4.05
C GLN A 35 16.01 -15.29 4.02
N TRP A 36 15.01 -14.59 4.54
CA TRP A 36 15.03 -13.14 4.61
C TRP A 36 16.08 -12.64 5.58
N GLU A 37 16.96 -11.79 5.10
CA GLU A 37 18.00 -11.15 5.90
C GLU A 37 17.49 -9.87 6.55
N LEU A 38 17.85 -9.67 7.82
CA LEU A 38 17.47 -8.46 8.55
C LEU A 38 18.18 -7.23 7.97
N GLY A 39 17.38 -6.19 7.74
CA GLY A 39 17.82 -4.87 7.30
C GLY A 39 17.75 -3.83 8.43
N SER A 40 17.70 -2.57 8.07
CA SER A 40 17.59 -1.45 9.01
C SER A 40 16.45 -0.51 8.55
N PRO A 41 15.66 0.05 9.48
CA PRO A 41 15.80 -0.02 10.94
C PRO A 41 15.17 -1.27 11.57
N ILE A 42 15.68 -1.69 12.72
CA ILE A 42 15.01 -2.57 13.67
C ILE A 42 14.84 -1.78 14.96
N MET A 43 13.59 -1.61 15.38
CA MET A 43 13.28 -0.80 16.56
C MET A 43 12.05 -1.35 17.29
N THR A 44 12.10 -1.39 18.61
CA THR A 44 10.94 -1.78 19.43
C THR A 44 10.80 -0.82 20.60
N THR A 45 9.69 -0.10 20.63
CA THR A 45 9.25 0.79 21.72
C THR A 45 7.76 0.57 21.99
N PRO A 46 7.21 1.04 23.13
CA PRO A 46 5.78 0.96 23.37
C PRO A 46 4.91 1.73 22.36
N ALA A 47 5.47 2.76 21.70
CA ALA A 47 4.75 3.58 20.73
C ALA A 47 4.80 3.01 19.32
N ILE A 48 5.89 2.34 18.96
CA ILE A 48 6.12 1.81 17.62
C ILE A 48 7.18 0.71 17.66
N ALA A 49 6.96 -0.33 16.89
CA ALA A 49 7.99 -1.31 16.56
C ALA A 49 8.07 -1.52 15.04
N ILE A 50 9.31 -1.69 14.56
CA ILE A 50 9.62 -1.87 13.14
C ILE A 50 10.66 -2.99 13.01
N VAL A 51 10.41 -3.93 12.10
CA VAL A 51 11.38 -4.91 11.63
C VAL A 51 11.46 -4.79 10.12
N THR A 52 12.65 -4.50 9.61
CA THR A 52 12.91 -4.33 8.17
C THR A 52 13.80 -5.46 7.67
N TYR A 53 13.58 -5.88 6.43
CA TYR A 53 14.36 -6.89 5.73
C TYR A 53 15.05 -6.28 4.49
N THR A 54 16.18 -6.87 4.08
CA THR A 54 16.99 -6.37 2.95
C THR A 54 16.29 -6.51 1.59
N ASN A 55 15.28 -7.39 1.50
CA ASN A 55 14.47 -7.59 0.31
C ASN A 55 13.39 -6.53 0.09
N GLY A 56 13.38 -5.44 0.87
CA GLY A 56 12.39 -4.35 0.76
C GLY A 56 11.11 -4.54 1.57
N VAL A 57 11.00 -5.64 2.35
CA VAL A 57 9.86 -5.85 3.25
C VAL A 57 10.09 -5.15 4.58
N SER A 58 9.07 -4.45 5.07
CA SER A 58 9.02 -3.90 6.42
C SER A 58 7.74 -4.27 7.14
N ILE A 59 7.84 -4.60 8.42
CA ILE A 59 6.72 -4.91 9.31
C ILE A 59 6.72 -3.88 10.42
N ARG A 60 5.56 -3.24 10.62
CA ARG A 60 5.39 -2.15 11.59
C ARG A 60 4.16 -2.40 12.45
N VAL A 61 4.31 -2.17 13.76
CA VAL A 61 3.20 -2.20 14.72
C VAL A 61 3.15 -0.90 15.50
N GLU A 62 1.99 -0.32 15.58
CA GLU A 62 1.64 0.81 16.43
C GLU A 62 0.42 0.42 17.30
N PRO A 63 0.09 1.13 18.38
CA PRO A 63 -1.04 0.74 19.27
C PRO A 63 -2.40 0.59 18.57
N LYS A 64 -2.57 1.23 17.40
CA LYS A 64 -3.83 1.21 16.65
C LYS A 64 -3.75 0.53 15.29
N ARG A 65 -2.58 0.02 14.90
CA ARG A 65 -2.44 -0.63 13.59
C ARG A 65 -1.24 -1.58 13.51
N PHE A 66 -1.41 -2.58 12.71
CA PHE A 66 -0.37 -3.40 12.11
C PHE A 66 -0.24 -3.02 10.63
N GLN A 67 0.98 -2.97 10.12
CA GLN A 67 1.26 -2.75 8.70
C GLN A 67 2.40 -3.66 8.27
N VAL A 68 2.26 -4.25 7.11
CA VAL A 68 3.37 -4.86 6.35
C VAL A 68 3.39 -4.25 4.97
N GLU A 69 4.59 -3.90 4.50
CA GLU A 69 4.83 -3.27 3.22
C GLU A 69 5.99 -3.92 2.51
N GLU A 70 5.88 -4.04 1.21
CA GLU A 70 6.92 -4.51 0.32
C GLU A 70 7.16 -3.45 -0.75
N VAL A 71 8.40 -2.97 -0.83
CA VAL A 71 8.86 -1.99 -1.82
C VAL A 71 9.76 -2.72 -2.81
N SER A 72 9.24 -2.99 -4.00
CA SER A 72 10.00 -3.63 -5.08
C SER A 72 9.38 -3.34 -6.43
N LYS A 73 10.24 -3.28 -7.46
CA LYS A 73 9.82 -3.08 -8.85
C LYS A 73 9.39 -4.38 -9.55
N GLU A 74 9.69 -5.53 -8.95
CA GLU A 74 9.57 -6.85 -9.59
C GLU A 74 8.46 -7.72 -9.00
N ILE A 75 7.73 -7.22 -7.98
CA ILE A 75 6.74 -8.02 -7.28
C ILE A 75 5.38 -7.93 -7.94
N TRP A 76 4.81 -9.11 -8.13
CA TRP A 76 3.40 -9.29 -8.43
C TRP A 76 2.60 -9.38 -7.13
N PRO A 77 1.80 -8.36 -6.75
CA PRO A 77 1.12 -8.33 -5.46
C PRO A 77 0.35 -9.59 -5.07
N PRO A 78 -0.34 -10.30 -6.00
CA PRO A 78 -1.03 -11.55 -5.65
C PRO A 78 -0.15 -12.69 -5.16
N ASP A 79 1.14 -12.68 -5.52
CA ASP A 79 2.11 -13.73 -5.13
C ASP A 79 3.05 -13.27 -4.00
N SER A 80 2.82 -12.06 -3.48
CA SER A 80 3.67 -11.48 -2.43
C SER A 80 3.54 -12.24 -1.11
N HIS A 81 4.69 -12.51 -0.49
CA HIS A 81 4.76 -13.15 0.83
C HIS A 81 4.13 -12.30 1.95
N ILE A 82 3.98 -10.98 1.77
CA ILE A 82 3.37 -10.15 2.81
C ILE A 82 1.90 -10.47 3.08
N ILE A 83 1.21 -11.14 2.14
CA ILE A 83 -0.14 -11.67 2.36
C ILE A 83 -0.11 -12.74 3.46
N HIS A 84 0.85 -13.67 3.37
CA HIS A 84 1.05 -14.67 4.42
C HIS A 84 1.44 -14.01 5.75
N VAL A 85 2.37 -13.04 5.71
CA VAL A 85 2.80 -12.29 6.91
C VAL A 85 1.60 -11.65 7.61
N ALA A 86 0.77 -10.93 6.86
CA ALA A 86 -0.41 -10.29 7.41
C ALA A 86 -1.40 -11.31 7.97
N ARG A 87 -1.73 -12.34 7.20
CA ARG A 87 -2.65 -13.39 7.61
C ARG A 87 -2.16 -14.08 8.89
N ARG A 88 -0.89 -14.52 8.92
CA ARG A 88 -0.35 -15.25 10.07
C ARG A 88 -0.26 -14.37 11.31
N TYR A 89 0.08 -13.08 11.17
CA TYR A 89 0.06 -12.14 12.29
C TYR A 89 -1.35 -12.06 12.93
N ILE A 90 -2.39 -11.96 12.10
CA ILE A 90 -3.79 -11.91 12.58
C ILE A 90 -4.21 -13.22 13.25
N GLU A 91 -3.84 -14.38 12.68
CA GLU A 91 -4.11 -15.71 13.25
C GLU A 91 -3.46 -15.91 14.63
N VAL A 92 -2.25 -15.40 14.82
CA VAL A 92 -1.50 -15.48 16.08
C VAL A 92 -2.09 -14.56 17.17
N LEU A 93 -2.73 -13.47 16.76
CA LEU A 93 -3.27 -12.45 17.65
C LEU A 93 -4.80 -12.27 17.46
N PRO A 94 -5.61 -13.33 17.60
CA PRO A 94 -7.04 -13.30 17.28
C PRO A 94 -7.86 -12.44 18.25
N HIS A 95 -7.30 -12.12 19.43
CA HIS A 95 -7.98 -11.34 20.46
C HIS A 95 -7.87 -9.81 20.28
N VAL A 96 -7.02 -9.34 19.34
CA VAL A 96 -6.98 -7.92 18.98
C VAL A 96 -8.31 -7.53 18.35
N ARG A 97 -8.86 -6.40 18.79
CA ARG A 97 -10.11 -5.86 18.24
C ARG A 97 -9.85 -5.18 16.91
N TYR A 98 -9.79 -5.97 15.84
CA TYR A 98 -9.62 -5.46 14.49
C TYR A 98 -10.88 -4.72 14.05
N THR A 99 -10.71 -3.57 13.39
CA THR A 99 -11.81 -2.71 12.96
C THR A 99 -11.85 -2.45 11.46
N ALA A 100 -10.72 -2.54 10.79
CA ALA A 100 -10.64 -2.38 9.34
C ALA A 100 -9.37 -2.98 8.76
N VAL A 101 -9.40 -3.25 7.46
CA VAL A 101 -8.22 -3.61 6.67
C VAL A 101 -8.14 -2.74 5.42
N GLY A 102 -6.93 -2.30 5.09
CA GLY A 102 -6.59 -1.61 3.85
C GLY A 102 -5.57 -2.40 3.06
N ILE A 103 -5.89 -2.71 1.81
CA ILE A 103 -4.99 -3.31 0.83
C ILE A 103 -4.59 -2.19 -0.13
N ASN A 104 -3.29 -1.88 -0.18
CA ASN A 104 -2.80 -0.70 -0.87
C ASN A 104 -1.85 -1.07 -2.00
N PHE A 105 -2.11 -0.54 -3.19
CA PHE A 105 -1.23 -0.62 -4.34
C PHE A 105 -0.73 0.76 -4.70
N ARG A 106 0.59 0.90 -4.92
CA ARG A 106 1.20 2.13 -5.38
C ARG A 106 1.95 1.90 -6.68
N SER A 107 1.62 2.69 -7.68
CA SER A 107 2.23 2.62 -9.00
C SER A 107 2.72 3.98 -9.48
N PHE A 108 3.65 3.95 -10.44
CA PHE A 108 4.18 5.13 -11.10
C PHE A 108 4.08 4.96 -12.61
N ILE A 109 3.56 6.00 -13.28
CA ILE A 109 3.54 6.09 -14.74
C ILE A 109 4.48 7.22 -15.12
N GLU A 110 5.59 6.92 -15.77
CA GLU A 110 6.53 7.92 -16.24
C GLU A 110 5.87 8.81 -17.29
N HIS A 111 5.95 10.15 -17.09
CA HIS A 111 5.39 11.13 -17.99
C HIS A 111 6.08 12.47 -17.81
N HIS A 112 6.72 13.00 -18.85
CA HIS A 112 7.53 14.24 -18.77
C HIS A 112 6.71 15.48 -18.38
N GLU A 113 5.46 15.57 -18.80
CA GLU A 113 4.53 16.67 -18.51
C GLU A 113 3.37 16.21 -17.64
N ALA A 114 3.66 15.52 -16.53
CA ALA A 114 2.65 14.88 -15.69
C ALA A 114 1.58 15.85 -15.19
N GLU A 115 1.98 17.07 -14.75
CA GLU A 115 1.06 18.09 -14.25
C GLU A 115 0.07 18.54 -15.35
N ILE A 116 0.58 18.81 -16.55
CA ILE A 116 -0.23 19.23 -17.69
C ILE A 116 -1.16 18.11 -18.13
N TYR A 117 -0.64 16.88 -18.18
CA TYR A 117 -1.41 15.71 -18.58
C TYR A 117 -2.57 15.45 -17.64
N VAL A 118 -2.33 15.36 -16.31
CA VAL A 118 -3.36 15.11 -15.31
C VAL A 118 -4.40 16.23 -15.33
N ARG A 119 -3.97 17.51 -15.41
CA ARG A 119 -4.87 18.65 -15.52
C ARG A 119 -5.79 18.54 -16.74
N LYS A 120 -5.23 18.34 -17.95
CA LYS A 120 -6.01 18.23 -19.19
C LYS A 120 -6.96 17.04 -19.19
N LYS A 121 -6.56 15.93 -18.53
CA LYS A 121 -7.36 14.71 -18.50
C LYS A 121 -8.59 14.80 -17.59
N PHE A 122 -8.44 15.46 -16.45
CA PHE A 122 -9.46 15.42 -15.40
C PHE A 122 -10.17 16.76 -15.18
N LEU A 123 -9.65 17.88 -15.69
CA LEU A 123 -10.21 19.19 -15.44
C LEU A 123 -10.72 19.79 -16.73
N LYS A 124 -11.99 20.24 -16.73
CA LYS A 124 -12.53 21.04 -17.82
C LYS A 124 -11.94 22.44 -17.77
N GLU A 125 -11.78 23.06 -18.93
CA GLU A 125 -11.37 24.46 -19.04
C GLU A 125 -12.34 25.40 -18.32
N GLY A 126 -11.81 26.43 -17.68
CA GLY A 126 -12.55 27.41 -16.93
C GLY A 126 -11.64 28.54 -16.42
N ALA A 127 -12.25 29.60 -15.89
CA ALA A 127 -11.52 30.78 -15.41
C ALA A 127 -10.46 30.43 -14.34
N TRP A 128 -10.72 29.44 -13.50
CA TRP A 128 -9.81 28.96 -12.45
C TRP A 128 -8.46 28.40 -12.96
N ILE A 129 -8.30 28.16 -14.27
CA ILE A 129 -7.04 27.65 -14.84
C ILE A 129 -6.08 28.80 -15.16
N ASN A 130 -6.62 29.89 -15.71
CA ASN A 130 -5.83 30.95 -16.35
C ASN A 130 -5.82 32.27 -15.55
N ASP A 131 -6.66 32.39 -14.52
CA ASP A 131 -6.70 33.60 -13.69
C ASP A 131 -5.45 33.69 -12.78
N SER A 132 -5.23 34.88 -12.24
CA SER A 132 -4.10 35.12 -11.33
C SER A 132 -4.50 34.83 -9.88
N PRO A 133 -3.80 33.93 -9.16
CA PRO A 133 -2.67 33.11 -9.59
C PRO A 133 -3.11 31.93 -10.50
N PRO A 134 -2.30 31.57 -11.52
CA PRO A 134 -2.62 30.46 -12.40
C PRO A 134 -2.56 29.11 -11.66
N LEU A 135 -3.45 28.20 -12.04
CA LEU A 135 -3.44 26.83 -11.52
C LEU A 135 -2.20 26.07 -12.01
N HIS A 136 -1.34 25.64 -11.08
CA HIS A 136 -0.10 24.93 -11.40
C HIS A 136 -0.34 23.42 -11.56
N THR A 137 -0.89 22.77 -10.56
CA THR A 137 -1.12 21.31 -10.53
C THR A 137 -2.43 20.95 -9.87
N ILE A 138 -2.90 19.73 -10.11
CA ILE A 138 -4.06 19.14 -9.44
C ILE A 138 -3.74 17.76 -8.95
N ALA A 139 -4.34 17.36 -7.82
CA ALA A 139 -4.42 15.99 -7.36
C ALA A 139 -5.88 15.53 -7.39
N ILE A 140 -6.14 14.32 -7.87
CA ILE A 140 -7.48 13.77 -8.01
C ILE A 140 -7.65 12.60 -7.07
N LYS A 141 -8.80 12.55 -6.40
CA LYS A 141 -9.22 11.40 -5.60
C LYS A 141 -10.53 10.85 -6.17
N LEU A 142 -10.49 9.61 -6.62
CA LEU A 142 -11.64 8.84 -7.06
C LEU A 142 -12.05 7.87 -5.95
N ILE A 143 -13.36 7.75 -5.70
CA ILE A 143 -13.89 6.85 -4.67
C ILE A 143 -14.95 5.96 -5.32
N TYR A 144 -14.73 4.65 -5.21
CA TYR A 144 -15.66 3.62 -5.68
C TYR A 144 -16.23 2.88 -4.46
N PRO A 145 -17.54 2.66 -4.39
CA PRO A 145 -18.13 1.88 -3.31
C PRO A 145 -17.74 0.40 -3.44
N LEU A 146 -17.44 -0.24 -2.31
CA LEU A 146 -17.35 -1.68 -2.16
C LEU A 146 -18.48 -2.15 -1.24
N SER A 147 -18.79 -3.44 -1.24
CA SER A 147 -19.86 -4.01 -0.40
C SER A 147 -19.70 -3.69 1.09
N ASN A 148 -18.46 -3.73 1.59
CA ASN A 148 -18.12 -3.48 2.99
C ASN A 148 -17.04 -2.41 3.16
N GLY A 149 -17.08 -1.35 2.33
CA GLY A 149 -16.07 -0.32 2.39
C GLY A 149 -15.98 0.52 1.12
N ARG A 150 -14.76 0.88 0.72
CA ARG A 150 -14.52 1.70 -0.47
C ARG A 150 -13.13 1.45 -1.07
N LEU A 151 -13.04 1.59 -2.37
CA LEU A 151 -11.78 1.78 -3.08
C LEU A 151 -11.54 3.28 -3.26
N SER A 152 -10.43 3.78 -2.75
CA SER A 152 -9.98 5.15 -3.00
C SER A 152 -8.74 5.11 -3.90
N ILE A 153 -8.78 5.81 -5.03
CA ILE A 153 -7.64 5.96 -5.93
C ILE A 153 -7.24 7.43 -5.95
N THR A 154 -6.01 7.74 -5.59
CA THR A 154 -5.43 9.08 -5.78
C THR A 154 -4.49 9.08 -6.95
N VAL A 155 -4.59 10.12 -7.77
CA VAL A 155 -3.73 10.39 -8.93
C VAL A 155 -3.06 11.73 -8.70
N ASP A 156 -1.74 11.72 -8.57
CA ASP A 156 -0.96 12.90 -8.20
C ASP A 156 0.29 13.00 -9.10
N PRO A 157 0.48 14.10 -9.84
CA PRO A 157 1.76 14.36 -10.49
C PRO A 157 2.87 14.42 -9.46
N GLY A 158 3.97 13.75 -9.74
CA GLY A 158 5.09 13.68 -8.80
C GLY A 158 6.37 13.21 -9.45
N ARG A 159 7.39 13.05 -8.62
CA ARG A 159 8.70 12.58 -9.03
C ARG A 159 9.07 11.32 -8.26
N LEU A 160 9.74 10.40 -8.94
CA LEU A 160 10.31 9.21 -8.35
C LEU A 160 11.83 9.32 -8.40
N GLN A 161 12.50 9.21 -7.24
CA GLN A 161 13.94 9.01 -7.18
C GLN A 161 14.26 7.53 -7.37
N GLU A 162 15.12 7.20 -8.33
CA GLU A 162 15.66 5.85 -8.51
C GLU A 162 16.99 5.76 -7.76
N GLY A 163 16.96 5.16 -6.54
CA GLY A 163 18.14 4.82 -5.74
C GLY A 163 18.45 5.78 -4.59
N ASP A 164 19.36 5.32 -3.70
CA ASP A 164 19.77 6.03 -2.47
C ASP A 164 20.95 7.00 -2.66
N LYS A 165 21.43 7.17 -3.90
CA LYS A 165 22.62 8.02 -4.16
C LYS A 165 22.22 9.42 -4.59
N VAL A 166 22.83 10.40 -3.96
CA VAL A 166 22.76 11.82 -4.35
C VAL A 166 23.28 11.94 -5.78
N GLY A 167 22.41 12.27 -6.75
CA GLY A 167 22.75 12.47 -8.16
C GLY A 167 22.08 11.52 -9.15
N GLU A 168 21.23 10.58 -8.70
CA GLU A 168 20.41 9.76 -9.62
C GLU A 168 19.25 10.59 -10.19
N GLN A 169 18.87 10.30 -11.45
CA GLN A 169 17.87 11.08 -12.17
C GLN A 169 16.48 10.93 -11.53
N GLU A 170 15.92 12.06 -11.13
CA GLU A 170 14.49 12.12 -10.80
C GLU A 170 13.66 11.91 -12.06
N LYS A 171 12.78 10.92 -12.06
CA LYS A 171 11.80 10.70 -13.11
C LYS A 171 10.51 11.44 -12.79
N SER A 172 10.07 12.34 -13.67
CA SER A 172 8.75 12.96 -13.60
C SER A 172 7.68 11.95 -14.02
N GLY A 173 6.54 11.98 -13.37
CA GLY A 173 5.45 11.07 -13.70
C GLY A 173 4.22 11.25 -12.84
N ILE A 174 3.37 10.23 -12.87
CA ILE A 174 2.10 10.19 -12.16
C ILE A 174 2.17 9.10 -11.10
N ILE A 175 2.02 9.49 -9.86
CA ILE A 175 1.91 8.58 -8.71
C ILE A 175 0.44 8.22 -8.53
N ILE A 176 0.16 6.93 -8.49
CA ILE A 176 -1.17 6.39 -8.29
C ILE A 176 -1.15 5.59 -7.00
N ASN A 177 -1.98 5.97 -6.04
CA ASN A 177 -2.17 5.20 -4.81
C ASN A 177 -3.62 4.70 -4.77
N ALA A 178 -3.79 3.39 -4.68
CA ALA A 178 -5.09 2.76 -4.48
C ALA A 178 -5.17 2.16 -3.06
N ASN A 179 -6.31 2.35 -2.40
CA ASN A 179 -6.59 1.77 -1.10
C ASN A 179 -7.95 1.08 -1.15
N PHE A 180 -7.96 -0.25 -1.09
CA PHE A 180 -9.14 -1.07 -0.87
C PHE A 180 -9.39 -1.15 0.64
N HIS A 181 -10.17 -0.23 1.15
CA HIS A 181 -10.53 -0.16 2.56
C HIS A 181 -11.81 -0.94 2.83
N ARG A 182 -11.77 -1.85 3.81
CA ARG A 182 -12.93 -2.62 4.27
C ARG A 182 -13.05 -2.55 5.78
N ASP A 183 -14.26 -2.25 6.25
CA ASP A 183 -14.58 -2.23 7.66
C ASP A 183 -14.89 -3.65 8.16
N CYS A 184 -14.38 -3.99 9.34
CA CYS A 184 -14.71 -5.23 10.04
C CYS A 184 -15.90 -4.95 10.96
N GLN A 185 -17.02 -5.60 10.68
CA GLN A 185 -18.26 -5.44 11.43
C GLN A 185 -18.56 -6.71 12.23
N GLY A 186 -18.69 -6.55 13.56
CA GLY A 186 -19.06 -7.65 14.42
C GLY A 186 -17.90 -8.55 14.84
N TYR A 187 -18.23 -9.74 15.34
CA TYR A 187 -17.28 -10.74 15.87
C TYR A 187 -17.50 -12.08 15.14
N PRO A 188 -16.45 -12.84 14.82
CA PRO A 188 -15.03 -12.56 15.06
C PRO A 188 -14.38 -11.70 13.96
N ALA A 189 -13.85 -10.54 14.33
CA ALA A 189 -13.26 -9.59 13.38
C ALA A 189 -12.00 -10.12 12.68
N HIS A 190 -11.20 -10.96 13.34
CA HIS A 190 -9.99 -11.54 12.75
C HIS A 190 -10.31 -12.43 11.53
N GLU A 191 -11.42 -13.20 11.55
CA GLU A 191 -11.84 -14.02 10.41
C GLU A 191 -12.24 -13.16 9.21
N GLN A 192 -12.87 -12.00 9.46
CA GLN A 192 -13.20 -11.07 8.38
C GLN A 192 -11.94 -10.48 7.75
N VAL A 193 -10.93 -10.08 8.56
CA VAL A 193 -9.64 -9.64 8.03
C VAL A 193 -9.02 -10.72 7.14
N ILE A 194 -8.97 -11.97 7.61
CA ILE A 194 -8.42 -13.10 6.84
C ILE A 194 -9.17 -13.29 5.51
N THR A 195 -10.50 -13.20 5.55
CA THR A 195 -11.34 -13.27 4.33
C THR A 195 -10.99 -12.14 3.35
N TYR A 196 -10.80 -10.91 3.83
CA TYR A 196 -10.42 -9.79 2.97
C TYR A 196 -9.02 -9.94 2.37
N LEU A 197 -8.08 -10.55 3.11
CA LEU A 197 -6.75 -10.85 2.58
C LEU A 197 -6.76 -11.90 1.45
N GLN A 198 -7.77 -12.76 1.39
CA GLN A 198 -7.95 -13.72 0.29
C GLN A 198 -8.35 -13.03 -1.03
N ASN A 199 -8.88 -11.80 -0.97
CA ASN A 199 -9.35 -11.05 -2.14
C ASN A 199 -8.26 -10.20 -2.81
N VAL A 200 -7.00 -10.28 -2.38
CA VAL A 200 -5.91 -9.46 -2.94
C VAL A 200 -5.78 -9.62 -4.45
N LYS A 201 -5.98 -10.83 -4.98
CA LYS A 201 -5.90 -11.11 -6.41
C LYS A 201 -7.00 -10.41 -7.21
N GLU A 202 -8.22 -10.42 -6.68
CA GLU A 202 -9.37 -9.73 -7.25
C GLU A 202 -9.21 -8.22 -7.17
N ASP A 203 -8.76 -7.71 -6.03
CA ASP A 203 -8.47 -6.29 -5.81
C ASP A 203 -7.40 -5.79 -6.80
N TRP A 204 -6.34 -6.58 -7.00
CA TRP A 204 -5.31 -6.28 -7.98
C TRP A 204 -5.84 -6.23 -9.42
N LYS A 205 -6.67 -7.19 -9.80
CA LYS A 205 -7.32 -7.23 -11.11
C LYS A 205 -8.25 -6.03 -11.32
N GLU A 206 -9.04 -5.69 -10.30
CA GLU A 206 -9.92 -4.52 -10.35
C GLU A 206 -9.13 -3.22 -10.46
N TYR A 207 -8.06 -3.07 -9.66
CA TYR A 207 -7.14 -1.95 -9.73
C TYR A 207 -6.60 -1.75 -11.15
N ASN A 208 -6.00 -2.79 -11.75
CA ASN A 208 -5.44 -2.71 -13.10
C ASN A 208 -6.51 -2.37 -14.14
N THR A 209 -7.69 -2.96 -14.04
CA THR A 209 -8.81 -2.66 -14.94
C THR A 209 -9.20 -1.18 -14.88
N ILE A 210 -9.27 -0.60 -13.69
CA ILE A 210 -9.60 0.82 -13.52
C ILE A 210 -8.47 1.71 -14.06
N ILE A 211 -7.21 1.39 -13.74
CA ILE A 211 -6.06 2.17 -14.21
C ILE A 211 -5.94 2.12 -15.72
N SER A 212 -6.13 0.96 -16.34
CA SER A 212 -6.14 0.81 -17.80
C SER A 212 -7.24 1.65 -18.45
N ARG A 213 -8.43 1.69 -17.87
CA ARG A 213 -9.52 2.57 -18.36
C ARG A 213 -9.20 4.06 -18.22
N ILE A 214 -8.55 4.43 -17.12
CA ILE A 214 -8.19 5.83 -16.88
C ILE A 214 -7.03 6.27 -17.78
N PHE A 215 -5.98 5.48 -17.93
CA PHE A 215 -4.74 5.91 -18.57
C PHE A 215 -4.50 5.31 -19.97
N GLY A 216 -5.30 4.31 -20.37
CA GLY A 216 -5.13 3.63 -21.66
C GLY A 216 -3.89 2.73 -21.70
N VAL A 217 -3.38 2.33 -20.54
CA VAL A 217 -2.24 1.40 -20.43
C VAL A 217 -2.79 -0.01 -20.52
N ASN A 218 -2.58 -0.69 -21.65
CA ASN A 218 -2.87 -2.11 -21.75
C ASN A 218 -1.83 -2.89 -20.92
N ASP A 219 -2.29 -3.87 -20.14
CA ASP A 219 -1.46 -4.88 -19.47
C ASP A 219 -0.89 -5.86 -20.53
N ASP A 220 -0.05 -5.36 -21.44
CA ASP A 220 0.75 -6.19 -22.35
C ASP A 220 2.21 -6.14 -21.87
N SER A 221 2.50 -6.86 -20.77
CA SER A 221 3.84 -7.39 -20.46
C SER A 221 3.80 -8.32 -19.25
#